data_bf98cf5a9eaa4d893c70307532acac5a
#
_entry.id   bf98cf5a9eaa4d893c70307532acac5a
#
_cell.length_a   1.000
_cell.length_b   1.000
_cell.length_c   1.000
_cell.angle_alpha   90.00
_cell.angle_beta   90.00
_cell.angle_gamma   90.00
#
_symmetry.space_group_name_H-M   'P 1'
#
loop_
_entity.id
_entity.type
_entity.pdbx_description
1 polymer ?
#
loop_
_entity_poly.entity_id
_entity_poly.type
_entity_poly.pdbx_seq_one_letter_code
_entity_poly.pdbx_strand_id
1 'polypeptide(L)'
;GAFSDQAGYLLSGDFVFSGDLGRPDLLDEAAGGVDTRFVGAKQLFASLRDKFLTLPDYVQVHPAHGAGSACGKALGAIPSSTVGYERLYAWWGPYLAANDEQGFIDELLDGQPDAHAYFGRMKRENREGPAVMGERVPLQELDLASVAKDLAADKVTFVDTRPNDQVHQGTVTGSLNVPAGKSVASFGAWVVNPETDKNPLVLLAPDQDAAQDMWDHLVRVGIDKVAGYVTGFQGLPTSTPKLIQPDELEGFDAAMILDVRNRTEHTAGNIPGSHQLSGGRVMWHLDELPAEGTIVSYCQSGVRNSVAASALRRAGYDVVELDGSYAAWTARQQALESVSAS
;
A
#
# COMPACT_ATOMS: atom_id res chain seq x y z
N GLY A 1 5.82 38.19 8.54
CA GLY A 1 6.52 38.01 9.83
C GLY A 1 6.68 39.38 10.54
N ALA A 2 7.23 39.37 11.75
CA ALA A 2 7.36 40.65 12.53
C ALA A 2 8.20 41.76 11.85
N PHE A 3 8.98 41.37 10.84
CA PHE A 3 9.90 42.30 10.15
C PHE A 3 9.66 42.38 8.64
N SER A 4 8.72 41.64 8.08
CA SER A 4 8.40 41.66 6.65
C SER A 4 7.00 41.16 6.40
N ASP A 5 6.29 41.83 5.48
CA ASP A 5 4.99 41.38 4.96
C ASP A 5 5.13 40.32 3.83
N GLN A 6 6.37 40.00 3.45
CA GLN A 6 6.65 39.00 2.42
C GLN A 6 6.58 37.57 3.01
N ALA A 7 6.07 36.65 2.20
CA ALA A 7 6.02 35.22 2.57
C ALA A 7 7.45 34.66 2.70
N GLY A 8 7.74 33.99 3.81
CA GLY A 8 8.99 33.24 4.00
C GLY A 8 8.84 31.75 3.81
N TYR A 9 7.61 31.21 4.00
CA TYR A 9 7.28 29.81 3.98
C TYR A 9 6.03 29.56 3.16
N LEU A 10 6.03 28.46 2.42
CA LEU A 10 4.88 27.88 1.74
C LEU A 10 4.62 26.47 2.32
N LEU A 11 3.51 26.30 3.00
CA LEU A 11 3.00 24.98 3.35
C LEU A 11 2.26 24.45 2.12
N SER A 12 2.95 23.73 1.26
CA SER A 12 2.45 23.35 -0.06
C SER A 12 1.47 22.17 -0.04
N GLY A 13 1.36 21.45 1.09
CA GLY A 13 0.48 20.27 1.18
C GLY A 13 0.83 19.25 0.10
N ASP A 14 -0.19 18.79 -0.61
CA ASP A 14 -0.08 17.86 -1.74
C ASP A 14 0.05 18.54 -3.10
N PHE A 15 0.44 19.82 -3.13
CA PHE A 15 0.61 20.59 -4.36
C PHE A 15 2.01 20.43 -4.94
N VAL A 16 3.04 20.87 -4.21
CA VAL A 16 4.45 20.79 -4.62
C VAL A 16 5.22 20.05 -3.54
N PHE A 17 5.88 18.98 -3.94
CA PHE A 17 6.83 18.22 -3.11
C PHE A 17 8.27 18.62 -3.44
N SER A 18 9.24 18.14 -2.66
CA SER A 18 10.64 18.27 -3.02
C SER A 18 10.95 17.42 -4.26
N GLY A 19 11.12 18.06 -5.41
CA GLY A 19 11.43 17.43 -6.69
C GLY A 19 10.24 16.80 -7.42
N ASP A 20 9.01 16.86 -6.87
CA ASP A 20 7.84 16.21 -7.47
C ASP A 20 6.56 17.03 -7.23
N LEU A 21 5.44 16.56 -7.75
CA LEU A 21 4.12 17.20 -7.69
C LEU A 21 3.06 16.24 -7.17
N GLY A 22 1.96 16.79 -6.69
CA GLY A 22 0.77 16.04 -6.33
C GLY A 22 0.14 15.29 -7.51
N ARG A 23 -0.64 14.25 -7.21
CA ARG A 23 -1.20 13.29 -8.16
C ARG A 23 -2.63 13.62 -8.56
N PRO A 24 -2.88 14.18 -9.75
CA PRO A 24 -4.24 14.40 -10.25
C PRO A 24 -4.98 13.11 -10.64
N ASP A 25 -4.27 12.02 -10.94
CA ASP A 25 -4.84 10.72 -11.29
C ASP A 25 -5.62 10.06 -10.14
N LEU A 26 -5.30 10.38 -8.89
CA LEU A 26 -6.07 9.93 -7.73
C LEU A 26 -7.52 10.44 -7.73
N LEU A 27 -7.85 11.44 -8.52
CA LEU A 27 -9.25 11.89 -8.70
C LEU A 27 -10.07 10.85 -9.47
N ASP A 28 -9.48 10.15 -10.44
CA ASP A 28 -10.14 9.10 -11.19
C ASP A 28 -10.13 7.78 -10.41
N GLU A 29 -8.96 7.34 -10.00
CA GLU A 29 -8.77 6.02 -9.40
C GLU A 29 -9.36 5.89 -7.98
N ALA A 30 -9.30 6.96 -7.18
CA ALA A 30 -9.75 6.92 -5.79
C ALA A 30 -11.09 7.60 -5.53
N ALA A 31 -11.62 8.39 -6.46
CA ALA A 31 -12.86 9.15 -6.28
C ALA A 31 -13.95 8.84 -7.31
N GLY A 32 -13.73 7.86 -8.21
CA GLY A 32 -14.71 7.47 -9.23
C GLY A 32 -14.93 8.53 -10.31
N GLY A 33 -13.99 9.47 -10.49
CA GLY A 33 -14.00 10.43 -11.59
C GLY A 33 -13.74 9.73 -12.93
N VAL A 34 -14.21 10.33 -14.00
CA VAL A 34 -13.90 9.89 -15.38
C VAL A 34 -13.13 11.01 -16.03
N ASP A 35 -11.87 10.72 -16.45
CA ASP A 35 -10.97 11.69 -17.10
C ASP A 35 -10.68 12.98 -16.29
N THR A 36 -11.00 13.02 -14.99
CA THR A 36 -10.75 14.18 -14.13
C THR A 36 -9.27 14.41 -13.88
N ARG A 37 -8.42 13.38 -14.08
CA ARG A 37 -6.95 13.45 -14.02
C ARG A 37 -6.38 14.49 -14.97
N PHE A 38 -6.91 14.58 -16.20
CA PHE A 38 -6.45 15.56 -17.20
C PHE A 38 -6.84 16.99 -16.80
N VAL A 39 -8.04 17.16 -16.26
CA VAL A 39 -8.51 18.46 -15.74
C VAL A 39 -7.64 18.87 -14.55
N GLY A 40 -7.36 17.95 -13.64
CA GLY A 40 -6.48 18.16 -12.49
C GLY A 40 -5.05 18.50 -12.91
N ALA A 41 -4.49 17.81 -13.90
CA ALA A 41 -3.14 18.08 -14.43
C ALA A 41 -3.05 19.48 -15.06
N LYS A 42 -4.06 19.91 -15.84
CA LYS A 42 -4.13 21.27 -16.38
C LYS A 42 -4.22 22.34 -15.29
N GLN A 43 -5.03 22.09 -14.26
CA GLN A 43 -5.14 22.99 -13.10
C GLN A 43 -3.82 23.09 -12.35
N LEU A 44 -3.10 21.96 -12.23
CA LEU A 44 -1.78 21.91 -11.60
C LEU A 44 -0.76 22.73 -12.39
N PHE A 45 -0.70 22.58 -13.72
CA PHE A 45 0.15 23.36 -14.61
C PHE A 45 -0.12 24.86 -14.47
N ALA A 46 -1.38 25.28 -14.53
CA ALA A 46 -1.79 26.66 -14.35
C ALA A 46 -1.42 27.18 -12.95
N SER A 47 -1.61 26.38 -11.91
CA SER A 47 -1.29 26.77 -10.52
C SER A 47 0.22 26.91 -10.30
N LEU A 48 1.04 26.08 -10.92
CA LEU A 48 2.50 26.23 -10.90
C LEU A 48 2.92 27.55 -11.55
N ARG A 49 2.44 27.82 -12.76
CA ARG A 49 2.78 29.03 -13.51
C ARG A 49 2.28 30.30 -12.81
N ASP A 50 1.00 30.33 -12.43
CA ASP A 50 0.31 31.56 -12.05
C ASP A 50 0.37 31.85 -10.56
N LYS A 51 0.79 30.88 -9.72
CA LYS A 51 0.86 31.03 -8.26
C LYS A 51 2.24 30.69 -7.72
N PHE A 52 2.73 29.45 -7.96
CA PHE A 52 3.96 28.97 -7.34
C PHE A 52 5.18 29.75 -7.85
N LEU A 53 5.35 29.88 -9.17
CA LEU A 53 6.50 30.55 -9.79
C LEU A 53 6.46 32.09 -9.68
N THR A 54 5.38 32.66 -9.16
CA THR A 54 5.32 34.09 -8.83
C THR A 54 5.88 34.40 -7.44
N LEU A 55 6.12 33.37 -6.63
CA LEU A 55 6.74 33.53 -5.32
C LEU A 55 8.26 33.81 -5.46
N PRO A 56 8.86 34.55 -4.52
CA PRO A 56 10.30 34.76 -4.48
C PRO A 56 11.09 33.46 -4.30
N ASP A 57 12.26 33.35 -4.91
CA ASP A 57 13.10 32.13 -4.91
C ASP A 57 13.50 31.67 -3.50
N TYR A 58 13.59 32.59 -2.53
CA TYR A 58 13.97 32.27 -1.15
C TYR A 58 12.84 31.63 -0.33
N VAL A 59 11.60 31.62 -0.81
CA VAL A 59 10.48 31.06 -0.07
C VAL A 59 10.71 29.56 0.10
N GLN A 60 10.71 29.12 1.35
CA GLN A 60 10.87 27.70 1.69
C GLN A 60 9.57 26.95 1.44
N VAL A 61 9.69 25.79 0.82
CA VAL A 61 8.58 24.89 0.50
C VAL A 61 8.57 23.73 1.50
N HIS A 62 7.45 23.57 2.21
CA HIS A 62 7.23 22.51 3.19
C HIS A 62 6.03 21.63 2.73
N PRO A 63 6.32 20.50 2.08
CA PRO A 63 5.28 19.58 1.60
C PRO A 63 4.69 18.74 2.74
N ALA A 64 3.52 18.13 2.49
CA ALA A 64 2.89 17.20 3.42
C ALA A 64 3.57 15.82 3.44
N HIS A 65 4.24 15.44 2.37
CA HIS A 65 4.87 14.14 2.19
C HIS A 65 6.31 14.25 1.70
N GLY A 66 7.09 13.18 1.95
CA GLY A 66 8.46 13.00 1.49
C GLY A 66 8.66 11.64 0.83
N ALA A 67 9.92 11.26 0.64
CA ALA A 67 10.32 10.02 -0.02
C ALA A 67 9.60 8.78 0.54
N GLY A 68 9.15 7.92 -0.36
CA GLY A 68 8.41 6.69 -0.04
C GLY A 68 6.89 6.84 0.08
N SER A 69 6.36 8.06 -0.02
CA SER A 69 4.91 8.26 -0.11
C SER A 69 4.38 7.86 -1.48
N ALA A 70 3.18 7.24 -1.50
CA ALA A 70 2.45 6.93 -2.72
C ALA A 70 1.78 8.17 -3.37
N CYS A 71 1.98 9.36 -2.80
CA CYS A 71 1.40 10.62 -3.29
C CYS A 71 2.18 11.24 -4.46
N GLY A 72 3.25 10.60 -4.94
CA GLY A 72 4.01 10.98 -6.12
C GLY A 72 4.94 9.86 -6.56
N LYS A 73 5.54 10.00 -7.74
CA LYS A 73 6.41 8.98 -8.34
C LYS A 73 7.88 9.13 -7.94
N ALA A 74 8.31 10.34 -7.57
CA ALA A 74 9.72 10.68 -7.40
C ALA A 74 9.99 11.68 -6.26
N LEU A 75 9.23 11.61 -5.16
CA LEU A 75 9.43 12.50 -4.02
C LEU A 75 10.85 12.42 -3.47
N GLY A 76 11.51 13.56 -3.38
CA GLY A 76 12.87 13.68 -2.83
C GLY A 76 12.95 13.34 -1.34
N ALA A 77 14.13 12.86 -0.93
CA ALA A 77 14.41 12.52 0.47
C ALA A 77 14.58 13.76 1.38
N ILE A 78 14.79 14.94 0.80
CA ILE A 78 14.95 16.20 1.53
C ILE A 78 13.56 16.69 1.98
N PRO A 79 13.33 16.97 3.27
CA PRO A 79 11.99 17.25 3.80
C PRO A 79 11.44 18.62 3.42
N SER A 80 12.26 19.51 2.88
CA SER A 80 11.87 20.84 2.42
C SER A 80 12.73 21.28 1.25
N SER A 81 12.23 22.24 0.47
CA SER A 81 12.94 22.83 -0.67
C SER A 81 12.76 24.34 -0.69
N THR A 82 13.08 25.01 -1.80
CA THR A 82 12.75 26.41 -2.04
C THR A 82 12.14 26.58 -3.42
N VAL A 83 11.37 27.65 -3.61
CA VAL A 83 10.79 27.97 -4.93
C VAL A 83 11.86 28.08 -6.00
N GLY A 84 12.99 28.72 -5.69
CA GLY A 84 14.11 28.85 -6.63
C GLY A 84 14.77 27.52 -6.97
N TYR A 85 14.94 26.62 -6.00
CA TYR A 85 15.48 25.28 -6.24
C TYR A 85 14.55 24.46 -7.15
N GLU A 86 13.26 24.42 -6.83
CA GLU A 86 12.27 23.68 -7.63
C GLU A 86 12.16 24.23 -9.06
N ARG A 87 12.22 25.55 -9.22
CA ARG A 87 12.24 26.20 -10.55
C ARG A 87 13.38 25.72 -11.43
N LEU A 88 14.57 25.50 -10.85
CA LEU A 88 15.79 25.17 -11.60
C LEU A 88 15.99 23.67 -11.81
N TYR A 89 15.57 22.85 -10.85
CA TYR A 89 15.97 21.44 -10.79
C TYR A 89 14.81 20.44 -10.85
N ALA A 90 13.57 20.88 -10.61
CA ALA A 90 12.44 19.97 -10.70
C ALA A 90 12.16 19.58 -12.17
N TRP A 91 11.74 18.32 -12.39
CA TRP A 91 11.48 17.75 -13.71
C TRP A 91 10.47 18.57 -14.53
N TRP A 92 9.52 19.23 -13.87
CA TRP A 92 8.46 20.02 -14.49
C TRP A 92 8.93 21.42 -14.96
N GLY A 93 10.07 21.91 -14.49
CA GLY A 93 10.58 23.25 -14.82
C GLY A 93 10.70 23.52 -16.32
N PRO A 94 11.32 22.64 -17.11
CA PRO A 94 11.45 22.83 -18.57
C PRO A 94 10.11 22.96 -19.30
N TYR A 95 9.08 22.19 -18.90
CA TYR A 95 7.74 22.28 -19.52
C TYR A 95 7.07 23.61 -19.25
N LEU A 96 7.20 24.16 -18.05
CA LEU A 96 6.67 25.49 -17.71
C LEU A 96 7.44 26.62 -18.44
N ALA A 97 8.74 26.50 -18.55
CA ALA A 97 9.56 27.47 -19.27
C ALA A 97 9.21 27.50 -20.78
N ALA A 98 8.90 26.34 -21.35
CA ALA A 98 8.47 26.21 -22.74
C ALA A 98 6.96 26.46 -22.95
N ASN A 99 6.19 26.64 -21.89
CA ASN A 99 4.70 26.65 -21.90
C ASN A 99 4.11 25.42 -22.60
N ASP A 100 4.76 24.26 -22.40
CA ASP A 100 4.35 22.96 -22.94
C ASP A 100 3.42 22.23 -21.95
N GLU A 101 2.14 22.58 -21.98
CA GLU A 101 1.11 21.98 -21.12
C GLU A 101 0.93 20.50 -21.42
N GLN A 102 0.96 20.09 -22.72
CA GLN A 102 0.71 18.69 -23.06
C GLN A 102 1.87 17.79 -22.63
N GLY A 103 3.11 18.16 -22.90
CA GLY A 103 4.28 17.42 -22.45
C GLY A 103 4.35 17.31 -20.92
N PHE A 104 3.96 18.38 -20.19
CA PHE A 104 3.83 18.35 -18.75
C PHE A 104 2.80 17.32 -18.29
N ILE A 105 1.60 17.27 -18.91
CA ILE A 105 0.53 16.34 -18.55
C ILE A 105 0.97 14.90 -18.78
N ASP A 106 1.56 14.64 -19.95
CA ASP A 106 2.03 13.30 -20.32
C ASP A 106 3.09 12.80 -19.33
N GLU A 107 4.09 13.61 -19.02
CA GLU A 107 5.13 13.28 -18.04
C GLU A 107 4.56 13.13 -16.61
N LEU A 108 3.64 14.00 -16.19
CA LEU A 108 3.03 13.96 -14.86
C LEU A 108 2.25 12.66 -14.64
N LEU A 109 1.50 12.21 -15.63
CA LEU A 109 0.63 11.05 -15.53
C LEU A 109 1.34 9.73 -15.79
N ASP A 110 2.52 9.77 -16.43
CA ASP A 110 3.31 8.57 -16.69
C ASP A 110 4.01 8.06 -15.42
N GLY A 111 4.10 6.73 -15.30
CA GLY A 111 4.85 6.05 -14.24
C GLY A 111 4.32 6.27 -12.82
N GLN A 112 3.09 6.75 -12.64
CA GLN A 112 2.50 6.89 -11.30
C GLN A 112 2.29 5.52 -10.64
N PRO A 113 2.60 5.36 -9.33
CA PRO A 113 2.34 4.13 -8.60
C PRO A 113 0.84 3.86 -8.52
N ASP A 114 0.45 2.58 -8.38
CA ASP A 114 -0.95 2.19 -8.23
C ASP A 114 -1.62 2.93 -7.07
N ALA A 115 -2.82 3.45 -7.30
CA ALA A 115 -3.64 3.98 -6.23
C ALA A 115 -4.21 2.81 -5.42
N HIS A 116 -4.05 2.86 -4.09
CA HIS A 116 -4.65 1.88 -3.23
C HIS A 116 -6.17 2.10 -3.15
N ALA A 117 -6.94 1.02 -3.17
CA ALA A 117 -8.41 1.08 -3.19
C ALA A 117 -9.01 1.87 -2.00
N TYR A 118 -8.39 1.79 -0.82
CA TYR A 118 -8.85 2.51 0.37
C TYR A 118 -8.67 4.05 0.29
N PHE A 119 -7.94 4.58 -0.69
CA PHE A 119 -7.72 6.04 -0.82
C PHE A 119 -9.03 6.80 -1.03
N GLY A 120 -10.00 6.20 -1.76
CA GLY A 120 -11.32 6.81 -1.93
C GLY A 120 -12.05 7.02 -0.61
N ARG A 121 -12.02 6.02 0.27
CA ARG A 121 -12.57 6.10 1.62
C ARG A 121 -11.84 7.15 2.45
N MET A 122 -10.50 7.14 2.47
CA MET A 122 -9.71 8.12 3.22
C MET A 122 -10.00 9.56 2.78
N LYS A 123 -10.12 9.79 1.47
CA LYS A 123 -10.49 11.12 0.93
C LYS A 123 -11.86 11.55 1.40
N ARG A 124 -12.85 10.65 1.42
CA ARG A 124 -14.20 10.94 1.91
C ARG A 124 -14.19 11.26 3.40
N GLU A 125 -13.55 10.42 4.22
CA GLU A 125 -13.45 10.62 5.67
C GLU A 125 -12.72 11.92 6.03
N ASN A 126 -11.63 12.26 5.32
CA ASN A 126 -10.93 13.53 5.53
C ASN A 126 -11.78 14.75 5.17
N ARG A 127 -12.68 14.64 4.20
CA ARG A 127 -13.59 15.72 3.83
C ARG A 127 -14.76 15.87 4.80
N GLU A 128 -15.33 14.76 5.26
CA GLU A 128 -16.56 14.72 6.06
C GLU A 128 -16.28 14.73 7.56
N GLY A 129 -15.05 14.40 7.94
CA GLY A 129 -14.61 14.19 9.30
C GLY A 129 -14.78 12.71 9.72
N PRO A 130 -13.74 12.10 10.31
CA PRO A 130 -13.86 10.75 10.89
C PRO A 130 -14.71 10.79 12.17
N ALA A 131 -15.21 9.63 12.56
CA ALA A 131 -15.87 9.48 13.86
C ALA A 131 -14.91 9.83 15.00
N VAL A 132 -15.42 10.57 16.00
CA VAL A 132 -14.65 10.88 17.20
C VAL A 132 -14.58 9.62 18.07
N MET A 133 -13.39 9.06 18.25
CA MET A 133 -13.19 7.83 19.01
C MET A 133 -13.32 7.99 20.54
N GLY A 134 -13.18 9.22 21.06
CA GLY A 134 -13.13 9.47 22.48
C GLY A 134 -11.84 8.94 23.13
N GLU A 135 -11.92 8.65 24.43
CA GLU A 135 -10.81 8.03 25.17
C GLU A 135 -10.76 6.53 24.85
N ARG A 136 -9.61 6.07 24.37
CA ARG A 136 -9.38 4.66 24.07
C ARG A 136 -8.91 3.92 25.33
N VAL A 137 -9.63 2.85 25.67
CA VAL A 137 -9.20 1.94 26.74
C VAL A 137 -8.04 1.09 26.22
N PRO A 138 -6.95 0.91 27.01
CA PRO A 138 -5.86 0.02 26.64
C PRO A 138 -6.34 -1.39 26.29
N LEU A 139 -5.79 -1.96 25.22
CA LEU A 139 -6.15 -3.32 24.80
C LEU A 139 -5.85 -4.32 25.91
N GLN A 140 -6.74 -5.28 26.08
CA GLN A 140 -6.59 -6.35 27.06
C GLN A 140 -6.15 -7.64 26.37
N GLU A 141 -5.37 -8.44 27.09
CA GLU A 141 -5.09 -9.82 26.69
C GLU A 141 -6.36 -10.65 26.80
N LEU A 142 -6.67 -11.39 25.74
CA LEU A 142 -7.87 -12.21 25.65
C LEU A 142 -7.55 -13.66 26.01
N ASP A 143 -8.53 -14.32 26.61
CA ASP A 143 -8.47 -15.77 26.84
C ASP A 143 -8.62 -16.55 25.52
N LEU A 144 -7.68 -17.48 25.26
CA LEU A 144 -7.63 -18.26 24.03
C LEU A 144 -8.87 -19.12 23.81
N ALA A 145 -9.51 -19.64 24.88
CA ALA A 145 -10.72 -20.42 24.76
C ALA A 145 -11.92 -19.57 24.29
N SER A 146 -11.98 -18.33 24.75
CA SER A 146 -12.96 -17.33 24.29
C SER A 146 -12.71 -16.95 22.84
N VAL A 147 -11.46 -16.71 22.44
CA VAL A 147 -11.08 -16.42 21.06
C VAL A 147 -11.42 -17.61 20.14
N ALA A 148 -11.14 -18.85 20.56
CA ALA A 148 -11.50 -20.06 19.79
C ALA A 148 -13.01 -20.13 19.50
N LYS A 149 -13.83 -19.83 20.53
CA LYS A 149 -15.29 -19.79 20.40
C LYS A 149 -15.78 -18.70 19.45
N ASP A 150 -15.18 -17.51 19.55
CA ASP A 150 -15.58 -16.39 18.72
C ASP A 150 -15.12 -16.53 17.27
N LEU A 151 -13.95 -17.14 17.02
CA LEU A 151 -13.49 -17.54 15.68
C LEU A 151 -14.43 -18.58 15.06
N ALA A 152 -14.80 -19.62 15.81
CA ALA A 152 -15.71 -20.65 15.33
C ALA A 152 -17.14 -20.12 15.01
N ALA A 153 -17.52 -19.01 15.66
CA ALA A 153 -18.79 -18.33 15.45
C ALA A 153 -18.71 -17.17 14.43
N ASP A 154 -17.58 -16.98 13.79
CA ASP A 154 -17.26 -15.86 12.87
C ASP A 154 -17.59 -14.49 13.46
N LYS A 155 -17.23 -14.27 14.74
CA LYS A 155 -17.45 -13.00 15.46
C LYS A 155 -16.21 -12.11 15.53
N VAL A 156 -15.04 -12.65 15.26
CA VAL A 156 -13.77 -11.94 15.27
C VAL A 156 -12.93 -12.32 14.07
N THR A 157 -12.02 -11.45 13.69
CA THR A 157 -11.00 -11.73 12.68
C THR A 157 -9.63 -11.76 13.33
N PHE A 158 -8.93 -12.86 13.20
CA PHE A 158 -7.58 -13.02 13.74
C PHE A 158 -6.56 -12.37 12.82
N VAL A 159 -5.64 -11.59 13.40
CA VAL A 159 -4.54 -10.92 12.68
C VAL A 159 -3.21 -11.45 13.21
N ASP A 160 -2.50 -12.16 12.38
CA ASP A 160 -1.13 -12.60 12.63
C ASP A 160 -0.16 -11.48 12.29
N THR A 161 0.51 -10.95 13.31
CA THR A 161 1.41 -9.79 13.16
C THR A 161 2.87 -10.19 12.94
N ARG A 162 3.15 -11.49 12.87
CA ARG A 162 4.49 -12.02 12.66
C ARG A 162 4.96 -11.81 11.21
N PRO A 163 6.27 -11.82 10.98
CA PRO A 163 6.83 -11.83 9.63
C PRO A 163 6.41 -13.08 8.85
N ASN A 164 6.40 -12.96 7.51
CA ASN A 164 5.91 -14.01 6.61
C ASN A 164 6.62 -15.36 6.77
N ASP A 165 7.92 -15.39 7.06
CA ASP A 165 8.68 -16.62 7.31
C ASP A 165 8.16 -17.42 8.52
N GLN A 166 7.66 -16.75 9.55
CA GLN A 166 7.02 -17.39 10.70
C GLN A 166 5.59 -17.83 10.37
N VAL A 167 4.85 -17.03 9.61
CA VAL A 167 3.51 -17.37 9.12
C VAL A 167 3.56 -18.62 8.24
N HIS A 168 4.57 -18.76 7.40
CA HIS A 168 4.80 -19.94 6.57
C HIS A 168 5.10 -21.22 7.35
N GLN A 169 5.46 -21.12 8.64
CA GLN A 169 5.59 -22.29 9.53
C GLN A 169 4.26 -22.69 10.18
N GLY A 170 3.23 -21.90 10.07
CA GLY A 170 1.89 -22.14 10.57
C GLY A 170 1.27 -20.87 11.20
N THR A 171 0.00 -20.68 10.97
CA THR A 171 -0.81 -19.57 11.46
C THR A 171 -2.22 -20.04 11.81
N VAL A 172 -3.03 -19.21 12.45
CA VAL A 172 -4.43 -19.50 12.71
C VAL A 172 -5.20 -19.60 11.39
N THR A 173 -6.00 -20.65 11.23
CA THR A 173 -6.79 -20.86 10.01
C THR A 173 -7.70 -19.66 9.73
N GLY A 174 -7.62 -19.11 8.52
CA GLY A 174 -8.41 -17.94 8.12
C GLY A 174 -7.93 -16.61 8.70
N SER A 175 -6.73 -16.56 9.33
CA SER A 175 -6.13 -15.32 9.78
C SER A 175 -5.70 -14.43 8.62
N LEU A 176 -5.69 -13.12 8.85
CA LEU A 176 -4.99 -12.14 8.02
C LEU A 176 -3.54 -12.01 8.51
N ASN A 177 -2.59 -11.88 7.60
CA ASN A 177 -1.22 -11.52 7.96
C ASN A 177 -1.01 -10.02 7.76
N VAL A 178 -0.77 -9.29 8.85
CA VAL A 178 -0.40 -7.87 8.84
C VAL A 178 0.85 -7.72 9.69
N PRO A 179 2.05 -7.88 9.11
CA PRO A 179 3.30 -7.85 9.86
C PRO A 179 3.50 -6.54 10.61
N ALA A 180 3.90 -6.65 11.88
CA ALA A 180 4.20 -5.49 12.71
C ALA A 180 5.30 -4.62 12.11
N GLY A 181 5.23 -3.30 12.32
CA GLY A 181 6.19 -2.33 11.84
C GLY A 181 5.58 -1.18 11.04
N LYS A 182 6.40 -0.46 10.30
CA LYS A 182 6.02 0.81 9.65
C LYS A 182 4.88 0.71 8.61
N SER A 183 4.65 -0.48 8.05
CA SER A 183 3.64 -0.70 7.00
C SER A 183 2.28 -1.19 7.52
N VAL A 184 2.10 -1.30 8.82
CA VAL A 184 0.86 -1.81 9.45
C VAL A 184 -0.39 -1.11 8.92
N ALA A 185 -0.39 0.23 8.89
CA ALA A 185 -1.54 1.00 8.39
C ALA A 185 -1.87 0.63 6.94
N SER A 186 -0.88 0.61 6.05
CA SER A 186 -1.07 0.28 4.63
C SER A 186 -1.53 -1.18 4.47
N PHE A 187 -0.84 -2.13 5.09
CA PHE A 187 -1.17 -3.55 4.97
C PHE A 187 -2.52 -3.88 5.60
N GLY A 188 -2.85 -3.29 6.76
CA GLY A 188 -4.18 -3.39 7.34
C GLY A 188 -5.27 -2.91 6.39
N ALA A 189 -5.08 -1.72 5.79
CA ALA A 189 -6.02 -1.15 4.85
C ALA A 189 -6.11 -1.91 3.49
N TRP A 190 -5.13 -2.77 3.16
CA TRP A 190 -5.23 -3.64 1.99
C TRP A 190 -6.20 -4.80 2.19
N VAL A 191 -6.32 -5.28 3.43
CA VAL A 191 -6.99 -6.55 3.74
C VAL A 191 -8.20 -6.41 4.66
N VAL A 192 -8.40 -5.23 5.24
CA VAL A 192 -9.57 -4.91 6.07
C VAL A 192 -10.27 -3.69 5.51
N ASN A 193 -11.53 -3.85 5.13
CA ASN A 193 -12.42 -2.74 4.78
C ASN A 193 -13.40 -2.47 5.93
N PRO A 194 -13.21 -1.43 6.76
CA PRO A 194 -14.07 -1.17 7.93
C PRO A 194 -15.52 -0.84 7.58
N GLU A 195 -15.82 -0.57 6.29
CA GLU A 195 -17.19 -0.33 5.83
C GLU A 195 -17.97 -1.64 5.66
N THR A 196 -17.29 -2.72 5.27
CA THR A 196 -17.90 -4.05 5.03
C THR A 196 -17.55 -5.05 6.12
N ASP A 197 -16.32 -5.02 6.64
CA ASP A 197 -15.85 -5.95 7.65
C ASP A 197 -16.35 -5.52 9.03
N LYS A 198 -17.27 -6.28 9.58
CA LYS A 198 -17.94 -5.93 10.83
C LYS A 198 -17.27 -6.52 12.07
N ASN A 199 -16.51 -7.58 11.89
CA ASN A 199 -15.86 -8.30 12.98
C ASN A 199 -14.70 -7.49 13.56
N PRO A 200 -14.62 -7.33 14.88
CA PRO A 200 -13.44 -6.75 15.52
C PRO A 200 -12.22 -7.65 15.32
N LEU A 201 -11.05 -7.04 15.30
CA LEU A 201 -9.78 -7.74 15.14
C LEU A 201 -9.28 -8.28 16.50
N VAL A 202 -8.70 -9.47 16.49
CA VAL A 202 -7.88 -10.01 17.57
C VAL A 202 -6.44 -10.04 17.07
N LEU A 203 -5.54 -9.33 17.74
CA LEU A 203 -4.15 -9.20 17.33
C LEU A 203 -3.28 -10.28 17.99
N LEU A 204 -2.44 -10.96 17.25
CA LEU A 204 -1.35 -11.74 17.80
C LEU A 204 -0.17 -10.79 18.07
N ALA A 205 0.10 -10.48 19.33
CA ALA A 205 1.16 -9.55 19.72
C ALA A 205 1.92 -10.07 20.94
N PRO A 206 3.22 -9.80 21.09
CA PRO A 206 4.02 -10.32 22.20
C PRO A 206 3.60 -9.76 23.56
N ASP A 207 3.04 -8.56 23.58
CA ASP A 207 2.60 -7.85 24.79
C ASP A 207 1.57 -6.75 24.45
N GLN A 208 1.08 -6.08 25.50
CA GLN A 208 0.10 -5.01 25.40
C GLN A 208 0.63 -3.80 24.62
N ASP A 209 1.89 -3.42 24.81
CA ASP A 209 2.47 -2.24 24.17
C ASP A 209 2.57 -2.45 22.65
N ALA A 210 3.00 -3.62 22.22
CA ALA A 210 3.05 -3.99 20.82
C ALA A 210 1.63 -4.04 20.18
N ALA A 211 0.66 -4.58 20.90
CA ALA A 211 -0.74 -4.60 20.46
C ALA A 211 -1.31 -3.17 20.34
N GLN A 212 -0.98 -2.30 21.28
CA GLN A 212 -1.41 -0.91 21.26
C GLN A 212 -0.78 -0.13 20.11
N ASP A 213 0.51 -0.32 19.86
CA ASP A 213 1.21 0.29 18.70
C ASP A 213 0.57 -0.14 17.37
N MET A 214 0.27 -1.44 17.23
CA MET A 214 -0.48 -1.95 16.06
C MET A 214 -1.82 -1.25 15.90
N TRP A 215 -2.62 -1.13 16.96
CA TRP A 215 -3.91 -0.46 16.92
C TRP A 215 -3.78 1.02 16.58
N ASP A 216 -2.77 1.72 17.11
CA ASP A 216 -2.49 3.12 16.81
C ASP A 216 -2.18 3.34 15.32
N HIS A 217 -1.52 2.39 14.68
CA HIS A 217 -1.33 2.40 13.23
C HIS A 217 -2.62 2.13 12.45
N LEU A 218 -3.43 1.16 12.87
CA LEU A 218 -4.68 0.77 12.21
C LEU A 218 -5.74 1.89 12.27
N VAL A 219 -5.84 2.59 13.38
CA VAL A 219 -6.74 3.74 13.55
C VAL A 219 -6.50 4.84 12.52
N ARG A 220 -5.24 5.07 12.11
CA ARG A 220 -4.90 6.09 11.10
C ARG A 220 -5.54 5.83 9.73
N VAL A 221 -5.98 4.61 9.50
CA VAL A 221 -6.68 4.19 8.28
C VAL A 221 -8.12 3.75 8.56
N GLY A 222 -8.70 4.20 9.69
CA GLY A 222 -10.10 3.98 10.07
C GLY A 222 -10.44 2.54 10.47
N ILE A 223 -9.44 1.73 10.85
CA ILE A 223 -9.64 0.37 11.38
C ILE A 223 -9.63 0.47 12.91
N ASP A 224 -10.79 0.79 13.48
CA ASP A 224 -10.94 1.16 14.89
C ASP A 224 -11.30 -0.02 15.78
N LYS A 225 -11.93 -1.07 15.21
CA LYS A 225 -12.49 -2.19 15.98
C LYS A 225 -11.46 -3.25 16.26
N VAL A 226 -10.79 -3.15 17.39
CA VAL A 226 -9.89 -4.18 17.92
C VAL A 226 -10.47 -4.68 19.25
N ALA A 227 -10.74 -6.00 19.34
CA ALA A 227 -11.30 -6.62 20.54
C ALA A 227 -10.26 -6.77 21.67
N GLY A 228 -9.00 -6.97 21.30
CA GLY A 228 -7.89 -7.20 22.20
C GLY A 228 -6.76 -7.96 21.50
N TYR A 229 -5.87 -8.53 22.29
CA TYR A 229 -4.74 -9.28 21.75
C TYR A 229 -4.54 -10.62 22.47
N VAL A 230 -3.76 -11.49 21.86
CA VAL A 230 -3.26 -12.73 22.44
C VAL A 230 -1.75 -12.84 22.25
N THR A 231 -1.05 -13.46 23.20
CA THR A 231 0.42 -13.63 23.11
C THR A 231 0.83 -14.94 22.42
N GLY A 232 -0.14 -15.77 22.06
CA GLY A 232 0.05 -17.02 21.36
C GLY A 232 -1.25 -17.51 20.74
N PHE A 233 -1.23 -18.69 20.12
CA PHE A 233 -2.42 -19.28 19.50
C PHE A 233 -2.53 -20.80 19.73
N GLN A 234 -1.93 -21.30 20.81
CA GLN A 234 -1.99 -22.72 21.18
C GLN A 234 -3.45 -23.14 21.41
N GLY A 235 -3.85 -24.22 20.77
CA GLY A 235 -5.21 -24.74 20.84
C GLY A 235 -6.21 -24.09 19.87
N LEU A 236 -5.82 -23.07 19.13
CA LEU A 236 -6.61 -22.57 18.00
C LEU A 236 -6.41 -23.43 16.75
N PRO A 237 -7.40 -23.52 15.84
CA PRO A 237 -7.23 -24.19 14.55
C PRO A 237 -6.11 -23.54 13.74
N THR A 238 -5.18 -24.33 13.23
CA THR A 238 -4.04 -23.82 12.46
C THR A 238 -4.00 -24.40 11.05
N SER A 239 -3.38 -23.63 10.14
CA SER A 239 -3.05 -24.06 8.79
C SER A 239 -1.66 -23.55 8.42
N THR A 240 -1.03 -24.23 7.47
CA THR A 240 0.26 -23.81 6.91
C THR A 240 0.04 -23.34 5.48
N PRO A 241 0.42 -22.09 5.15
CA PRO A 241 0.37 -21.62 3.77
C PRO A 241 1.14 -22.53 2.82
N LYS A 242 0.56 -22.82 1.65
CA LYS A 242 1.24 -23.58 0.62
C LYS A 242 2.29 -22.71 -0.07
N LEU A 243 3.48 -23.25 -0.24
CA LEU A 243 4.58 -22.61 -0.97
C LEU A 243 4.93 -23.46 -2.20
N ILE A 244 5.42 -22.80 -3.25
CA ILE A 244 6.00 -23.44 -4.43
C ILE A 244 7.39 -22.86 -4.66
N GLN A 245 8.35 -23.70 -5.02
CA GLN A 245 9.70 -23.26 -5.33
C GLN A 245 9.78 -22.68 -6.76
N PRO A 246 10.70 -21.73 -7.03
CA PRO A 246 10.85 -21.14 -8.37
C PRO A 246 11.12 -22.15 -9.50
N ASP A 247 11.69 -23.30 -9.21
CA ASP A 247 11.96 -24.36 -10.19
C ASP A 247 10.74 -25.24 -10.49
N GLU A 248 9.76 -25.25 -9.62
CA GLU A 248 8.51 -25.99 -9.81
C GLU A 248 7.47 -25.17 -10.60
N LEU A 249 7.63 -23.84 -10.69
CA LEU A 249 6.63 -22.94 -11.25
C LEU A 249 6.32 -23.22 -12.73
N GLU A 250 7.32 -23.56 -13.54
CA GLU A 250 7.16 -23.79 -14.99
C GLU A 250 6.24 -24.98 -15.30
N GLY A 251 6.23 -26.01 -14.42
CA GLY A 251 5.38 -27.21 -14.56
C GLY A 251 4.10 -27.17 -13.74
N PHE A 252 3.85 -26.09 -13.01
CA PHE A 252 2.70 -26.00 -12.11
C PHE A 252 1.43 -25.58 -12.86
N ASP A 253 0.35 -26.33 -12.66
CA ASP A 253 -0.97 -26.04 -13.24
C ASP A 253 -1.68 -24.91 -12.47
N ALA A 254 -1.25 -23.68 -12.73
CA ALA A 254 -1.85 -22.48 -12.13
C ALA A 254 -2.97 -21.93 -13.02
N ALA A 255 -4.13 -21.67 -12.44
CA ALA A 255 -5.18 -20.91 -13.12
C ALA A 255 -4.76 -19.47 -13.38
N MET A 256 -3.91 -18.91 -12.51
CA MET A 256 -3.33 -17.57 -12.65
C MET A 256 -2.00 -17.48 -11.89
N ILE A 257 -1.03 -16.80 -12.49
CA ILE A 257 0.16 -16.29 -11.77
C ILE A 257 -0.11 -14.81 -11.47
N LEU A 258 -0.23 -14.45 -10.18
CA LEU A 258 -0.63 -13.13 -9.71
C LEU A 258 0.57 -12.35 -9.18
N ASP A 259 0.90 -11.22 -9.84
CA ASP A 259 1.90 -10.26 -9.36
C ASP A 259 1.23 -9.19 -8.48
N VAL A 260 1.46 -9.25 -7.18
CA VAL A 260 0.91 -8.25 -6.25
C VAL A 260 1.83 -7.04 -6.02
N ARG A 261 2.86 -6.87 -6.86
CA ARG A 261 3.71 -5.68 -6.89
C ARG A 261 2.98 -4.53 -7.58
N ASN A 262 3.58 -3.33 -7.52
CA ASN A 262 3.09 -2.18 -8.26
C ASN A 262 3.26 -2.37 -9.78
N ARG A 263 2.43 -1.70 -10.58
CA ARG A 263 2.48 -1.70 -12.05
C ARG A 263 3.86 -1.35 -12.59
N THR A 264 4.51 -0.37 -12.00
CA THR A 264 5.87 0.06 -12.39
C THR A 264 6.92 -1.05 -12.18
N GLU A 265 6.82 -1.82 -11.09
CA GLU A 265 7.69 -2.97 -10.84
C GLU A 265 7.43 -4.10 -11.85
N HIS A 266 6.16 -4.37 -12.15
CA HIS A 266 5.76 -5.37 -13.15
C HIS A 266 6.25 -5.00 -14.55
N THR A 267 6.09 -3.74 -14.95
CA THR A 267 6.57 -3.22 -16.25
C THR A 267 8.09 -3.30 -16.38
N ALA A 268 8.81 -3.04 -15.30
CA ALA A 268 10.29 -3.15 -15.28
C ALA A 268 10.80 -4.59 -15.39
N GLY A 269 9.96 -5.58 -15.07
CA GLY A 269 10.26 -7.00 -15.20
C GLY A 269 9.27 -7.84 -14.40
N ASN A 270 8.81 -8.95 -14.99
CA ASN A 270 7.80 -9.81 -14.41
C ASN A 270 8.04 -11.28 -14.73
N ILE A 271 7.30 -12.18 -14.09
CA ILE A 271 7.22 -13.58 -14.47
C ILE A 271 6.32 -13.66 -15.71
N PRO A 272 6.80 -14.25 -16.83
CA PRO A 272 6.02 -14.32 -18.07
C PRO A 272 4.62 -14.91 -17.87
N GLY A 273 3.60 -14.23 -18.41
CA GLY A 273 2.21 -14.64 -18.30
C GLY A 273 1.55 -14.28 -16.97
N SER A 274 2.23 -13.58 -16.07
CA SER A 274 1.61 -13.12 -14.83
C SER A 274 0.63 -11.97 -15.07
N HIS A 275 -0.47 -11.99 -14.30
CA HIS A 275 -1.43 -10.90 -14.19
C HIS A 275 -1.02 -9.96 -13.06
N GLN A 276 -0.97 -8.65 -13.34
CA GLN A 276 -0.61 -7.66 -12.34
C GLN A 276 -1.86 -7.07 -11.67
N LEU A 277 -1.93 -7.24 -10.36
CA LEU A 277 -2.93 -6.57 -9.52
C LEU A 277 -2.30 -6.29 -8.15
N SER A 278 -1.96 -5.03 -7.89
CA SER A 278 -1.20 -4.67 -6.68
C SER A 278 -1.93 -5.06 -5.39
N GLY A 279 -1.16 -5.44 -4.36
CA GLY A 279 -1.72 -5.91 -3.08
C GLY A 279 -2.72 -4.94 -2.43
N GLY A 280 -2.57 -3.65 -2.66
CA GLY A 280 -3.51 -2.62 -2.20
C GLY A 280 -4.82 -2.55 -2.99
N ARG A 281 -4.99 -3.36 -4.04
CA ARG A 281 -6.17 -3.42 -4.90
C ARG A 281 -6.84 -4.78 -4.92
N VAL A 282 -6.09 -5.85 -4.68
CA VAL A 282 -6.55 -7.25 -4.82
C VAL A 282 -7.92 -7.49 -4.20
N MET A 283 -8.15 -7.07 -2.97
CA MET A 283 -9.41 -7.33 -2.26
C MET A 283 -10.60 -6.51 -2.77
N TRP A 284 -10.36 -5.51 -3.63
CA TRP A 284 -11.42 -4.69 -4.26
C TRP A 284 -11.68 -5.06 -5.72
N HIS A 285 -10.89 -6.00 -6.27
CA HIS A 285 -10.95 -6.45 -7.66
C HIS A 285 -10.94 -7.98 -7.75
N LEU A 286 -11.71 -8.63 -6.87
CA LEU A 286 -11.83 -10.09 -6.86
C LEU A 286 -12.49 -10.64 -8.14
N ASP A 287 -13.24 -9.81 -8.85
CA ASP A 287 -13.84 -10.10 -10.15
C ASP A 287 -12.79 -10.27 -11.28
N GLU A 288 -11.56 -9.78 -11.11
CA GLU A 288 -10.44 -10.02 -12.02
C GLU A 288 -9.75 -11.38 -11.80
N LEU A 289 -10.08 -12.09 -10.70
CA LEU A 289 -9.46 -13.35 -10.33
C LEU A 289 -10.25 -14.56 -10.84
N PRO A 290 -9.60 -15.69 -11.12
CA PRO A 290 -10.30 -16.90 -11.56
C PRO A 290 -11.22 -17.41 -10.45
N ALA A 291 -12.45 -17.78 -10.82
CA ALA A 291 -13.42 -18.35 -9.88
C ALA A 291 -13.02 -19.72 -9.35
N GLU A 292 -12.22 -20.47 -10.10
CA GLU A 292 -11.77 -21.84 -9.78
C GLU A 292 -10.29 -22.01 -10.13
N GLY A 293 -9.66 -23.00 -9.51
CA GLY A 293 -8.25 -23.35 -9.72
C GLY A 293 -7.31 -22.62 -8.76
N THR A 294 -6.03 -22.93 -8.87
CA THR A 294 -4.99 -22.43 -7.96
C THR A 294 -4.39 -21.14 -8.47
N ILE A 295 -4.32 -20.12 -7.62
CA ILE A 295 -3.58 -18.89 -7.89
C ILE A 295 -2.18 -19.03 -7.31
N VAL A 296 -1.14 -18.89 -8.15
CA VAL A 296 0.24 -18.72 -7.68
C VAL A 296 0.51 -17.24 -7.54
N SER A 297 0.79 -16.76 -6.33
CA SER A 297 0.99 -15.35 -6.08
C SER A 297 2.43 -15.02 -5.69
N TYR A 298 2.89 -13.82 -6.07
CA TYR A 298 4.23 -13.34 -5.73
C TYR A 298 4.29 -11.81 -5.58
N CYS A 299 5.30 -11.34 -4.85
CA CYS A 299 5.71 -9.95 -4.85
C CYS A 299 7.21 -9.83 -5.11
N GLN A 300 7.92 -8.86 -4.55
CA GLN A 300 9.37 -8.76 -4.69
C GLN A 300 10.13 -9.78 -3.83
N SER A 301 9.73 -9.93 -2.54
CA SER A 301 10.49 -10.72 -1.54
C SER A 301 9.62 -11.52 -0.55
N GLY A 302 8.30 -11.62 -0.78
CA GLY A 302 7.37 -12.42 0.02
C GLY A 302 6.46 -11.62 0.97
N VAL A 303 6.91 -10.51 1.55
CA VAL A 303 6.13 -9.80 2.59
C VAL A 303 4.77 -9.30 2.09
N ARG A 304 4.73 -8.50 1.02
CA ARG A 304 3.47 -8.02 0.42
C ARG A 304 2.58 -9.16 -0.05
N ASN A 305 3.23 -10.22 -0.55
CA ASN A 305 2.54 -11.41 -1.01
C ASN A 305 1.80 -12.12 0.12
N SER A 306 2.46 -12.35 1.26
CA SER A 306 1.84 -13.00 2.42
C SER A 306 0.62 -12.24 2.92
N VAL A 307 0.66 -10.88 2.91
CA VAL A 307 -0.49 -10.04 3.24
C VAL A 307 -1.67 -10.32 2.28
N ALA A 308 -1.46 -10.16 0.98
CA ALA A 308 -2.50 -10.36 -0.03
C ALA A 308 -3.01 -11.81 -0.06
N ALA A 309 -2.10 -12.79 -0.02
CA ALA A 309 -2.43 -14.20 -0.05
C ALA A 309 -3.25 -14.65 1.18
N SER A 310 -2.97 -14.08 2.36
CA SER A 310 -3.78 -14.36 3.56
C SER A 310 -5.23 -13.92 3.40
N ALA A 311 -5.45 -12.75 2.83
CA ALA A 311 -6.78 -12.23 2.56
C ALA A 311 -7.52 -13.02 1.48
N LEU A 312 -6.83 -13.40 0.40
CA LEU A 312 -7.40 -14.25 -0.65
C LEU A 312 -7.79 -15.64 -0.12
N ARG A 313 -6.95 -16.28 0.69
CA ARG A 313 -7.29 -17.55 1.35
C ARG A 313 -8.50 -17.42 2.27
N ARG A 314 -8.59 -16.32 3.02
CA ARG A 314 -9.76 -16.02 3.84
C ARG A 314 -11.02 -15.81 2.99
N ALA A 315 -10.90 -15.25 1.81
CA ALA A 315 -11.99 -15.09 0.84
C ALA A 315 -12.35 -16.39 0.09
N GLY A 316 -11.65 -17.51 0.35
CA GLY A 316 -11.96 -18.81 -0.20
C GLY A 316 -11.16 -19.22 -1.43
N TYR A 317 -10.19 -18.42 -1.87
CA TYR A 317 -9.32 -18.78 -3.00
C TYR A 317 -8.25 -19.81 -2.59
N ASP A 318 -7.95 -20.74 -3.49
CA ASP A 318 -6.79 -21.64 -3.35
C ASP A 318 -5.53 -20.89 -3.82
N VAL A 319 -4.70 -20.48 -2.85
CA VAL A 319 -3.52 -19.65 -3.10
C VAL A 319 -2.26 -20.36 -2.65
N VAL A 320 -1.32 -20.46 -3.57
CA VAL A 320 0.06 -20.91 -3.36
C VAL A 320 0.99 -19.73 -3.50
N GLU A 321 1.89 -19.53 -2.56
CA GLU A 321 2.85 -18.42 -2.59
C GLU A 321 4.17 -18.90 -3.21
N LEU A 322 4.74 -18.10 -4.12
CA LEU A 322 6.06 -18.36 -4.67
C LEU A 322 7.12 -18.06 -3.61
N ASP A 323 7.85 -19.08 -3.18
CA ASP A 323 8.88 -18.95 -2.15
C ASP A 323 10.02 -18.04 -2.60
N GLY A 324 10.40 -17.07 -1.74
CA GLY A 324 11.34 -15.99 -2.09
C GLY A 324 10.85 -15.06 -3.20
N SER A 325 9.65 -15.28 -3.76
CA SER A 325 8.96 -14.40 -4.72
C SER A 325 9.80 -14.07 -5.97
N TYR A 326 9.61 -12.89 -6.58
CA TYR A 326 10.28 -12.47 -7.81
C TYR A 326 11.81 -12.47 -7.70
N ALA A 327 12.36 -12.11 -6.53
CA ALA A 327 13.80 -12.11 -6.31
C ALA A 327 14.41 -13.51 -6.44
N ALA A 328 13.76 -14.53 -5.86
CA ALA A 328 14.23 -15.91 -5.97
C ALA A 328 14.07 -16.46 -7.40
N TRP A 329 12.94 -16.15 -8.07
CA TRP A 329 12.72 -16.53 -9.45
C TRP A 329 13.78 -15.92 -10.38
N THR A 330 14.07 -14.62 -10.24
CA THR A 330 15.08 -13.93 -11.05
C THR A 330 16.47 -14.52 -10.84
N ALA A 331 16.85 -14.79 -9.59
CA ALA A 331 18.14 -15.42 -9.26
C ALA A 331 18.27 -16.81 -9.93
N ARG A 332 17.18 -17.60 -9.94
CA ARG A 332 17.16 -18.88 -10.66
C ARG A 332 17.34 -18.70 -12.17
N GLN A 333 16.66 -17.74 -12.81
CA GLN A 333 16.81 -17.49 -14.26
C GLN A 333 18.27 -17.15 -14.61
N GLN A 334 18.89 -16.26 -13.86
CA GLN A 334 20.31 -15.90 -14.04
C GLN A 334 21.25 -17.10 -13.89
N ALA A 335 20.98 -18.01 -12.94
CA ALA A 335 21.75 -19.23 -12.77
C ALA A 335 21.63 -20.17 -13.99
N LEU A 336 20.43 -20.33 -14.56
CA LEU A 336 20.19 -21.13 -15.77
C LEU A 336 20.91 -20.56 -17.00
N GLU A 337 20.88 -19.26 -17.19
CA GLU A 337 21.58 -18.57 -18.29
C GLU A 337 23.08 -18.76 -18.19
N SER A 338 23.65 -18.68 -16.98
CA SER A 338 25.08 -18.88 -16.75
C SER A 338 25.55 -20.31 -17.07
N VAL A 339 24.71 -21.32 -16.80
CA VAL A 339 25.01 -22.73 -17.15
C VAL A 339 24.89 -22.98 -18.66
N SER A 340 23.92 -22.35 -19.34
CA SER A 340 23.75 -22.52 -20.78
C SER A 340 24.81 -21.79 -21.61
N ALA A 341 25.53 -20.82 -21.03
CA ALA A 341 26.61 -20.06 -21.65
C ALA A 341 28.02 -20.68 -21.44
N SER A 342 28.12 -21.71 -20.59
CA SER A 342 29.36 -22.44 -20.30
C SER A 342 29.49 -23.73 -21.09
#